data_4da4ee0891ea250c793364dbe080aa6f
#
_entry.id   4da4ee0891ea250c793364dbe080aa6f
#
_cell.length_a   1.000
_cell.length_b   1.000
_cell.length_c   1.000
_cell.angle_alpha   90.00
_cell.angle_beta   90.00
_cell.angle_gamma   90.00
#
_symmetry.space_group_name_H-M   'P 1'
#
loop_
_entity.id
_entity.type
_entity.pdbx_description
1 polymer ?
#
loop_
_entity_poly.entity_id
_entity_poly.type
_entity_poly.pdbx_seq_one_letter_code
_entity_poly.pdbx_strand_id
1 'polypeptide(L)'
;MSGPVAEWAWVWEGAVALGESFTAALIGLHDFAAFCKPRDGATTIRTLQEERFLPLKAIRAILTDGEAAFTPPQRQLLSEVKQRLQTTLGAPAGPRATTLLLPLLKRTGVAKKDLDQIVQLGLLAVGHNKSRQPVIAEDDAWTLELWGQLRAVGFSAELGFGPQDLCLFEDAMTALFMREMAMLTERLQHLPAAAVATMVERALPLINGYLMRCHEAKVRNFISAL
;
A
#
# COMPACT_ATOMS: atom_id res chain seq x y z
N MET A 1 -1.36 37.34 -8.96
CA MET A 1 -1.46 36.56 -7.68
C MET A 1 -1.86 35.13 -8.03
N SER A 2 -0.89 34.31 -8.36
CA SER A 2 -1.07 32.88 -8.63
C SER A 2 -0.91 32.15 -7.30
N GLY A 3 -2.05 31.79 -6.71
CA GLY A 3 -2.09 31.14 -5.41
C GLY A 3 -1.74 29.64 -5.47
N PRO A 4 -1.53 29.00 -4.33
CA PRO A 4 -1.08 27.61 -4.18
C PRO A 4 -2.06 26.54 -4.71
N VAL A 5 -3.16 26.94 -5.33
CA VAL A 5 -4.25 26.05 -5.78
C VAL A 5 -3.86 25.22 -7.00
N ALA A 6 -2.98 25.73 -7.86
CA ALA A 6 -2.58 25.02 -9.10
C ALA A 6 -1.60 23.84 -8.84
N GLU A 7 -0.82 23.89 -7.75
CA GLU A 7 0.11 22.82 -7.38
C GLU A 7 -0.55 21.56 -6.79
N TRP A 8 -1.81 21.67 -6.40
CA TRP A 8 -2.57 20.58 -5.77
C TRP A 8 -3.64 19.96 -6.67
N ALA A 9 -3.80 20.46 -7.89
CA ALA A 9 -4.83 19.98 -8.81
C ALA A 9 -4.75 18.48 -9.07
N TRP A 10 -3.55 17.94 -9.17
CA TRP A 10 -3.33 16.49 -9.38
C TRP A 10 -3.64 15.62 -8.13
N VAL A 11 -3.42 16.17 -6.92
CA VAL A 11 -3.83 15.52 -5.65
C VAL A 11 -5.35 15.51 -5.57
N TRP A 12 -5.99 16.60 -6.00
CA TRP A 12 -7.43 16.74 -6.07
C TRP A 12 -8.06 15.77 -7.08
N GLU A 13 -7.50 15.67 -8.27
CA GLU A 13 -7.95 14.70 -9.27
C GLU A 13 -7.83 13.25 -8.77
N GLY A 14 -6.77 12.92 -8.04
CA GLY A 14 -6.59 11.63 -7.39
C GLY A 14 -7.62 11.35 -6.29
N ALA A 15 -7.94 12.35 -5.45
CA ALA A 15 -8.91 12.22 -4.37
C ALA A 15 -10.35 12.09 -4.88
N VAL A 16 -10.70 12.84 -5.92
CA VAL A 16 -12.02 12.74 -6.60
C VAL A 16 -12.19 11.39 -7.31
N ALA A 17 -11.10 10.84 -7.88
CA ALA A 17 -11.10 9.54 -8.52
C ALA A 17 -11.34 8.37 -7.54
N LEU A 18 -11.09 8.57 -6.23
CA LEU A 18 -11.32 7.57 -5.18
C LEU A 18 -12.78 7.47 -4.70
N GLY A 19 -13.73 8.21 -5.32
CA GLY A 19 -15.16 8.11 -5.00
C GLY A 19 -15.54 8.60 -3.60
N GLU A 20 -14.64 9.31 -2.92
CA GLU A 20 -14.96 9.95 -1.64
C GLU A 20 -15.95 11.11 -1.83
N SER A 21 -16.88 11.28 -0.89
CA SER A 21 -17.75 12.46 -0.91
C SER A 21 -16.89 13.72 -0.82
N PHE A 22 -17.29 14.78 -1.48
CA PHE A 22 -16.61 16.08 -1.50
C PHE A 22 -16.19 16.56 -0.08
N THR A 23 -17.00 16.26 0.91
CA THR A 23 -16.73 16.60 2.32
C THR A 23 -15.65 15.73 2.94
N ALA A 24 -15.63 14.42 2.65
CA ALA A 24 -14.61 13.51 3.16
C ALA A 24 -13.24 13.77 2.49
N ALA A 25 -13.23 14.09 1.19
CA ALA A 25 -12.04 14.52 0.48
C ALA A 25 -11.47 15.83 1.03
N LEU A 26 -12.34 16.80 1.36
CA LEU A 26 -11.94 18.09 1.99
C LEU A 26 -11.39 17.89 3.41
N ILE A 27 -12.00 17.05 4.23
CA ILE A 27 -11.52 16.75 5.59
C ILE A 27 -10.17 16.04 5.51
N GLY A 28 -10.03 15.02 4.64
CA GLY A 28 -8.78 14.32 4.43
C GLY A 28 -7.66 15.22 3.91
N LEU A 29 -7.98 16.18 3.02
CA LEU A 29 -7.01 17.17 2.51
C LEU A 29 -6.68 18.24 3.55
N HIS A 30 -7.60 18.64 4.40
CA HIS A 30 -7.36 19.64 5.44
C HIS A 30 -6.43 19.09 6.53
N ASP A 31 -6.65 17.86 6.97
CA ASP A 31 -5.78 17.19 7.94
C ASP A 31 -4.40 16.90 7.34
N PHE A 32 -4.37 16.53 6.07
CA PHE A 32 -3.16 16.31 5.31
C PHE A 32 -2.36 17.61 5.10
N ALA A 33 -3.03 18.71 4.77
CA ALA A 33 -2.41 20.03 4.59
C ALA A 33 -1.90 20.64 5.90
N ALA A 34 -2.54 20.32 7.04
CA ALA A 34 -2.07 20.75 8.37
C ALA A 34 -0.81 20.01 8.81
N PHE A 35 -0.60 18.79 8.32
CA PHE A 35 0.56 17.95 8.63
C PHE A 35 1.77 18.26 7.76
N CYS A 36 1.56 18.70 6.52
CA CYS A 36 2.62 19.01 5.58
C CYS A 36 2.92 20.51 5.59
N LYS A 37 4.14 20.91 5.97
CA LYS A 37 4.65 22.21 5.54
C LYS A 37 4.60 22.21 4.00
N PRO A 38 3.95 23.21 3.35
CA PRO A 38 3.48 23.12 1.96
C PRO A 38 4.51 22.69 0.90
N ARG A 39 5.81 22.87 1.16
CA ARG A 39 6.87 22.50 0.22
C ARG A 39 7.38 21.07 0.39
N ASP A 40 7.47 20.58 1.62
CA ASP A 40 8.13 19.30 1.90
C ASP A 40 7.21 18.11 1.67
N GLY A 41 5.90 18.26 1.93
CA GLY A 41 4.91 17.21 1.79
C GLY A 41 4.62 16.80 0.34
N ALA A 42 4.44 17.77 -0.56
CA ALA A 42 4.21 17.49 -1.99
C ALA A 42 5.43 16.80 -2.63
N THR A 43 6.63 17.22 -2.26
CA THR A 43 7.88 16.59 -2.69
C THR A 43 7.97 15.16 -2.17
N THR A 44 7.62 14.92 -0.90
CA THR A 44 7.64 13.58 -0.31
C THR A 44 6.65 12.64 -0.99
N ILE A 45 5.40 13.06 -1.22
CA ILE A 45 4.39 12.25 -1.92
C ILE A 45 4.87 11.91 -3.33
N ARG A 46 5.36 12.90 -4.05
CA ARG A 46 5.86 12.73 -5.41
C ARG A 46 7.04 11.77 -5.46
N THR A 47 8.00 11.89 -4.57
CA THR A 47 9.13 10.96 -4.44
C THR A 47 8.64 9.53 -4.14
N LEU A 48 7.67 9.39 -3.22
CA LEU A 48 7.12 8.09 -2.88
C LEU A 48 6.35 7.45 -4.06
N GLN A 49 5.65 8.24 -4.85
CA GLN A 49 4.95 7.74 -6.05
C GLN A 49 5.90 7.47 -7.23
N GLU A 50 6.77 8.43 -7.57
CA GLU A 50 7.59 8.34 -8.79
C GLU A 50 8.83 7.47 -8.61
N GLU A 51 9.49 7.53 -7.45
CA GLU A 51 10.73 6.78 -7.20
C GLU A 51 10.50 5.45 -6.48
N ARG A 52 9.45 5.38 -5.63
CA ARG A 52 9.14 4.20 -4.83
C ARG A 52 7.93 3.41 -5.33
N PHE A 53 7.18 3.94 -6.31
CA PHE A 53 5.97 3.31 -6.85
C PHE A 53 4.97 2.91 -5.76
N LEU A 54 4.87 3.73 -4.70
CA LEU A 54 3.91 3.46 -3.65
C LEU A 54 2.51 3.90 -4.08
N PRO A 55 1.50 3.05 -3.93
CA PRO A 55 0.10 3.43 -4.14
C PRO A 55 -0.30 4.56 -3.18
N LEU A 56 -1.20 5.45 -3.61
CA LEU A 56 -1.67 6.57 -2.79
C LEU A 56 -2.22 6.12 -1.44
N LYS A 57 -2.89 4.98 -1.38
CA LYS A 57 -3.40 4.39 -0.14
C LYS A 57 -2.27 4.05 0.85
N ALA A 58 -1.19 3.46 0.36
CA ALA A 58 0.00 3.16 1.17
C ALA A 58 0.70 4.44 1.62
N ILE A 59 0.81 5.44 0.74
CA ILE A 59 1.39 6.75 1.08
C ILE A 59 0.56 7.43 2.17
N ARG A 60 -0.76 7.41 2.06
CA ARG A 60 -1.67 7.97 3.06
C ARG A 60 -1.49 7.28 4.41
N ALA A 61 -1.48 5.95 4.46
CA ALA A 61 -1.26 5.19 5.68
C ALA A 61 0.09 5.53 6.35
N ILE A 62 1.16 5.67 5.56
CA ILE A 62 2.48 6.04 6.06
C ILE A 62 2.48 7.46 6.63
N LEU A 63 1.86 8.43 5.95
CA LEU A 63 1.93 9.84 6.32
C LEU A 63 0.92 10.24 7.38
N THR A 64 -0.30 9.69 7.38
CA THR A 64 -1.33 10.02 8.38
C THR A 64 -1.19 9.24 9.67
N ASP A 65 -0.92 7.95 9.58
CA ASP A 65 -0.92 7.07 10.76
C ASP A 65 0.50 6.72 11.22
N GLY A 66 1.49 6.77 10.30
CA GLY A 66 2.84 6.28 10.56
C GLY A 66 3.69 7.19 11.45
N GLU A 67 3.74 8.49 11.17
CA GLU A 67 4.64 9.39 11.94
C GLU A 67 4.01 9.93 13.22
N ALA A 68 2.71 10.18 13.23
CA ALA A 68 1.99 10.67 14.40
C ALA A 68 1.74 9.59 15.46
N ALA A 69 1.70 8.32 15.05
CA ALA A 69 1.44 7.18 15.94
C ALA A 69 2.64 6.79 16.80
N PHE A 70 3.88 7.24 16.47
CA PHE A 70 5.08 6.78 17.13
C PHE A 70 5.84 7.91 17.83
N THR A 71 6.30 7.64 19.07
CA THR A 71 7.20 8.53 19.81
C THR A 71 8.58 8.60 19.14
N PRO A 72 9.39 9.65 19.40
CA PRO A 72 10.73 9.75 18.83
C PRO A 72 11.63 8.51 19.06
N PRO A 73 11.68 7.89 20.26
CA PRO A 73 12.43 6.64 20.46
C PRO A 73 11.91 5.48 19.60
N GLN A 74 10.60 5.36 19.44
CA GLN A 74 9.99 4.32 18.59
C GLN A 74 10.34 4.51 17.11
N ARG A 75 10.33 5.75 16.63
CA ARG A 75 10.76 6.08 15.25
C ARG A 75 12.23 5.74 15.01
N GLN A 76 13.09 6.03 15.98
CA GLN A 76 14.50 5.66 15.89
C GLN A 76 14.66 4.14 15.81
N LEU A 77 14.00 3.38 16.69
CA LEU A 77 14.01 1.92 16.67
C LEU A 77 13.55 1.38 15.29
N LEU A 78 12.41 1.88 14.78
CA LEU A 78 11.88 1.46 13.48
C LEU A 78 12.85 1.76 12.35
N SER A 79 13.53 2.91 12.37
CA SER A 79 14.55 3.26 11.36
C SER A 79 15.75 2.31 11.40
N GLU A 80 16.24 1.96 12.58
CA GLU A 80 17.35 1.01 12.74
C GLU A 80 16.95 -0.41 12.35
N VAL A 81 15.76 -0.86 12.75
CA VAL A 81 15.18 -2.16 12.34
C VAL A 81 15.00 -2.23 10.83
N LYS A 82 14.43 -1.18 10.21
CA LYS A 82 14.28 -1.06 8.75
C LYS A 82 15.62 -1.25 8.04
N GLN A 83 16.66 -0.54 8.47
CA GLN A 83 17.98 -0.63 7.85
C GLN A 83 18.53 -2.06 7.87
N ARG A 84 18.29 -2.81 8.95
CA ARG A 84 18.73 -4.21 9.09
C ARG A 84 17.89 -5.19 8.29
N LEU A 85 16.58 -4.97 8.22
CA LEU A 85 15.65 -5.83 7.49
C LEU A 85 15.64 -5.57 5.97
N GLN A 86 16.21 -4.47 5.49
CA GLN A 86 16.22 -4.14 4.07
C GLN A 86 16.81 -5.25 3.20
N THR A 87 17.85 -5.90 3.66
CA THR A 87 18.49 -7.02 2.95
C THR A 87 17.65 -8.30 2.99
N THR A 88 16.95 -8.55 4.08
CA THR A 88 16.17 -9.78 4.32
C THR A 88 14.80 -9.73 3.65
N LEU A 89 14.14 -8.57 3.70
CA LEU A 89 12.80 -8.39 3.12
C LEU A 89 12.85 -7.98 1.63
N GLY A 90 14.03 -7.91 1.03
CA GLY A 90 14.20 -7.51 -0.36
C GLY A 90 13.81 -6.04 -0.62
N ALA A 91 13.64 -5.23 0.44
CA ALA A 91 13.29 -3.83 0.30
C ALA A 91 14.51 -3.05 -0.26
N PRO A 92 14.48 -2.57 -1.51
CA PRO A 92 15.64 -1.97 -2.15
C PRO A 92 16.05 -0.69 -1.42
N ALA A 93 17.36 -0.53 -1.19
CA ALA A 93 17.95 0.72 -0.71
C ALA A 93 17.93 1.83 -1.78
N GLY A 94 17.62 1.46 -3.04
CA GLY A 94 17.54 2.31 -4.22
C GLY A 94 16.15 2.33 -4.87
N PRO A 95 16.05 2.82 -6.11
CA PRO A 95 14.82 2.73 -6.90
C PRO A 95 14.37 1.28 -7.02
N ARG A 96 13.06 1.02 -6.88
CA ARG A 96 12.49 -0.31 -7.04
C ARG A 96 12.66 -0.80 -8.48
N ALA A 97 12.97 -2.08 -8.66
CA ALA A 97 12.95 -2.71 -9.96
C ALA A 97 11.55 -2.58 -10.57
N THR A 98 11.49 -2.36 -11.88
CA THR A 98 10.23 -2.14 -12.58
C THR A 98 10.03 -3.12 -13.72
N THR A 99 8.80 -3.53 -13.94
CA THR A 99 8.40 -4.36 -15.08
C THR A 99 7.47 -3.61 -16.03
N LEU A 100 7.54 -3.94 -17.32
CA LEU A 100 6.68 -3.35 -18.33
C LEU A 100 5.22 -3.78 -18.13
N LEU A 101 4.32 -2.81 -18.06
CA LEU A 101 2.90 -3.04 -17.81
C LEU A 101 2.21 -3.82 -18.95
N LEU A 102 2.46 -3.47 -20.20
CA LEU A 102 1.76 -4.09 -21.34
C LEU A 102 2.02 -5.60 -21.49
N PRO A 103 3.27 -6.11 -21.40
CA PRO A 103 3.51 -7.55 -21.38
C PRO A 103 2.85 -8.25 -20.20
N LEU A 104 2.83 -7.62 -19.03
CA LEU A 104 2.19 -8.17 -17.84
C LEU A 104 0.68 -8.30 -18.02
N LEU A 105 -0.01 -7.27 -18.53
CA LEU A 105 -1.45 -7.33 -18.84
C LEU A 105 -1.78 -8.44 -19.83
N LYS A 106 -0.96 -8.63 -20.86
CA LYS A 106 -1.15 -9.74 -21.82
C LYS A 106 -1.02 -11.11 -21.16
N ARG A 107 -0.06 -11.26 -20.24
CA ARG A 107 0.19 -12.51 -19.52
C ARG A 107 -0.93 -12.83 -18.53
N THR A 108 -1.40 -11.82 -17.81
CA THR A 108 -2.41 -11.97 -16.74
C THR A 108 -3.85 -11.95 -17.25
N GLY A 109 -4.08 -11.49 -18.48
CA GLY A 109 -5.44 -11.33 -19.04
C GLY A 109 -6.26 -10.21 -18.40
N VAL A 110 -5.64 -9.36 -17.57
CA VAL A 110 -6.34 -8.25 -16.90
C VAL A 110 -6.79 -7.22 -17.93
N ALA A 111 -8.08 -6.93 -17.95
CA ALA A 111 -8.66 -5.93 -18.82
C ALA A 111 -8.21 -4.52 -18.43
N LYS A 112 -8.08 -3.63 -19.44
CA LYS A 112 -7.69 -2.23 -19.18
C LYS A 112 -8.64 -1.54 -18.18
N LYS A 113 -9.94 -1.80 -18.26
CA LYS A 113 -10.94 -1.25 -17.33
C LYS A 113 -10.64 -1.64 -15.88
N ASP A 114 -10.28 -2.90 -15.62
CA ASP A 114 -9.95 -3.38 -14.29
C ASP A 114 -8.64 -2.75 -13.79
N LEU A 115 -7.63 -2.64 -14.67
CA LEU A 115 -6.39 -1.93 -14.34
C LEU A 115 -6.65 -0.48 -13.95
N ASP A 116 -7.41 0.26 -14.78
CA ASP A 116 -7.71 1.67 -14.51
C ASP A 116 -8.41 1.81 -13.14
N GLN A 117 -9.30 0.89 -12.81
CA GLN A 117 -9.98 0.86 -11.51
C GLN A 117 -9.03 0.50 -10.35
N ILE A 118 -8.15 -0.49 -10.52
CA ILE A 118 -7.12 -0.85 -9.51
C ILE A 118 -6.23 0.36 -9.18
N VAL A 119 -5.84 1.11 -10.22
CA VAL A 119 -5.02 2.33 -10.04
C VAL A 119 -5.82 3.45 -9.37
N GLN A 120 -7.08 3.67 -9.78
CA GLN A 120 -7.98 4.66 -9.14
C GLN A 120 -8.22 4.37 -7.66
N LEU A 121 -8.37 3.10 -7.31
CA LEU A 121 -8.53 2.66 -5.92
C LEU A 121 -7.25 2.77 -5.09
N GLY A 122 -6.12 3.16 -5.71
CA GLY A 122 -4.84 3.29 -5.03
C GLY A 122 -4.24 1.95 -4.61
N LEU A 123 -4.62 0.86 -5.23
CA LEU A 123 -4.09 -0.49 -4.97
C LEU A 123 -2.80 -0.78 -5.73
N LEU A 124 -2.53 -0.02 -6.80
CA LEU A 124 -1.34 -0.14 -7.63
C LEU A 124 -0.92 1.23 -8.14
N ALA A 125 0.40 1.49 -8.19
CA ALA A 125 0.95 2.68 -8.81
C ALA A 125 1.55 2.35 -10.19
N VAL A 126 1.20 3.15 -11.19
CA VAL A 126 1.77 3.06 -12.55
C VAL A 126 2.65 4.28 -12.79
N GLY A 127 3.89 4.02 -13.17
CA GLY A 127 4.86 5.05 -13.57
C GLY A 127 5.28 4.88 -15.02
N HIS A 128 6.34 5.61 -15.40
CA HIS A 128 6.93 5.53 -16.74
C HIS A 128 8.45 5.37 -16.64
N ASN A 129 9.01 4.51 -17.48
CA ASN A 129 10.45 4.38 -17.61
C ASN A 129 11.05 5.54 -18.45
N LYS A 130 12.37 5.54 -18.62
CA LYS A 130 13.09 6.57 -19.43
C LYS A 130 12.59 6.65 -20.88
N SER A 131 12.05 5.57 -21.41
CA SER A 131 11.45 5.49 -22.75
C SER A 131 9.97 5.84 -22.79
N ARG A 132 9.42 6.40 -21.70
CA ARG A 132 8.00 6.76 -21.55
C ARG A 132 7.03 5.57 -21.67
N GLN A 133 7.52 4.35 -21.47
CA GLN A 133 6.67 3.16 -21.44
C GLN A 133 6.09 3.00 -20.04
N PRO A 134 4.81 2.61 -19.90
CA PRO A 134 4.18 2.39 -18.61
C PRO A 134 4.81 1.19 -17.91
N VAL A 135 5.17 1.38 -16.65
CA VAL A 135 5.79 0.38 -15.78
C VAL A 135 5.11 0.37 -14.41
N ILE A 136 5.25 -0.75 -13.72
CA ILE A 136 4.92 -0.88 -12.29
C ILE A 136 6.15 -1.42 -11.56
N ALA A 137 6.17 -1.32 -10.24
CA ALA A 137 7.18 -1.99 -9.46
C ALA A 137 7.05 -3.51 -9.64
N GLU A 138 8.17 -4.20 -9.82
CA GLU A 138 8.21 -5.63 -10.10
C GLU A 138 7.59 -6.45 -8.96
N ASP A 139 7.85 -6.06 -7.73
CA ASP A 139 7.31 -6.66 -6.51
C ASP A 139 5.82 -6.35 -6.25
N ASP A 140 5.17 -5.51 -7.07
CA ASP A 140 3.72 -5.28 -7.04
C ASP A 140 2.98 -6.02 -8.18
N ALA A 141 3.72 -6.71 -9.08
CA ALA A 141 3.13 -7.41 -10.22
C ALA A 141 2.13 -8.51 -9.81
N TRP A 142 2.33 -9.10 -8.63
CA TRP A 142 1.45 -10.11 -8.05
C TRP A 142 -0.02 -9.64 -7.92
N THR A 143 -0.26 -8.34 -7.76
CA THR A 143 -1.62 -7.78 -7.67
C THR A 143 -2.41 -8.03 -8.95
N LEU A 144 -1.77 -7.80 -10.11
CA LEU A 144 -2.40 -8.07 -11.41
C LEU A 144 -2.47 -9.57 -11.70
N GLU A 145 -1.48 -10.34 -11.27
CA GLU A 145 -1.48 -11.80 -11.41
C GLU A 145 -2.63 -12.42 -10.61
N LEU A 146 -2.80 -12.02 -9.35
CA LEU A 146 -3.92 -12.46 -8.51
C LEU A 146 -5.26 -12.08 -9.12
N TRP A 147 -5.41 -10.81 -9.57
CA TRP A 147 -6.66 -10.36 -10.17
C TRP A 147 -7.01 -11.15 -11.44
N GLY A 148 -6.02 -11.40 -12.31
CA GLY A 148 -6.20 -12.25 -13.50
C GLY A 148 -6.62 -13.67 -13.13
N GLN A 149 -6.03 -14.27 -12.10
CA GLN A 149 -6.42 -15.60 -11.60
C GLN A 149 -7.85 -15.61 -11.04
N LEU A 150 -8.25 -14.59 -10.27
CA LEU A 150 -9.64 -14.48 -9.78
C LEU A 150 -10.64 -14.39 -10.93
N ARG A 151 -10.33 -13.61 -11.99
CA ARG A 151 -11.14 -13.58 -13.20
C ARG A 151 -11.22 -14.95 -13.89
N ALA A 152 -10.11 -15.66 -13.98
CA ALA A 152 -10.04 -16.97 -14.61
C ALA A 152 -10.85 -18.06 -13.87
N VAL A 153 -10.96 -17.97 -12.54
CA VAL A 153 -11.79 -18.91 -11.75
C VAL A 153 -13.26 -18.49 -11.64
N GLY A 154 -13.68 -17.40 -12.32
CA GLY A 154 -15.08 -17.05 -12.49
C GLY A 154 -15.58 -15.84 -11.68
N PHE A 155 -14.71 -15.12 -10.96
CA PHE A 155 -15.10 -13.86 -10.30
C PHE A 155 -15.26 -12.76 -11.36
N SER A 156 -16.40 -12.78 -12.03
CA SER A 156 -16.65 -11.94 -13.22
C SER A 156 -17.46 -10.68 -12.89
N ALA A 157 -17.40 -9.70 -13.82
CA ALA A 157 -18.17 -8.47 -13.68
C ALA A 157 -19.69 -8.70 -13.80
N GLU A 158 -20.10 -9.72 -14.54
CA GLU A 158 -21.51 -10.12 -14.69
C GLU A 158 -22.10 -10.61 -13.36
N LEU A 159 -21.25 -11.19 -12.49
CA LEU A 159 -21.62 -11.57 -11.13
C LEU A 159 -21.47 -10.43 -10.12
N GLY A 160 -21.10 -9.22 -10.59
CA GLY A 160 -20.93 -8.04 -9.74
C GLY A 160 -19.53 -7.89 -9.13
N PHE A 161 -18.59 -8.82 -9.43
CA PHE A 161 -17.22 -8.69 -8.88
C PHE A 161 -16.38 -7.67 -9.65
N GLY A 162 -15.68 -6.83 -8.90
CA GLY A 162 -14.80 -5.81 -9.43
C GLY A 162 -13.57 -5.56 -8.54
N PRO A 163 -12.57 -4.79 -9.01
CA PRO A 163 -11.38 -4.46 -8.24
C PRO A 163 -11.67 -3.80 -6.88
N GLN A 164 -12.82 -3.14 -6.71
CA GLN A 164 -13.25 -2.57 -5.42
C GLN A 164 -13.38 -3.62 -4.31
N ASP A 165 -13.63 -4.88 -4.65
CA ASP A 165 -13.75 -5.97 -3.66
C ASP A 165 -12.41 -6.28 -3.01
N LEU A 166 -11.28 -5.96 -3.67
CA LEU A 166 -9.95 -6.06 -3.08
C LEU A 166 -9.74 -5.08 -1.93
N CYS A 167 -10.47 -3.96 -1.93
CA CYS A 167 -10.36 -2.97 -0.84
C CYS A 167 -10.77 -3.54 0.51
N LEU A 168 -11.69 -4.53 0.55
CA LEU A 168 -12.05 -5.24 1.77
C LEU A 168 -10.81 -5.86 2.46
N PHE A 169 -9.97 -6.52 1.66
CA PHE A 169 -8.76 -7.17 2.17
C PHE A 169 -7.69 -6.15 2.49
N GLU A 170 -7.48 -5.18 1.61
CA GLU A 170 -6.48 -4.12 1.78
C GLU A 170 -6.73 -3.32 3.05
N ASP A 171 -7.97 -2.88 3.30
CA ASP A 171 -8.34 -2.10 4.48
C ASP A 171 -8.18 -2.91 5.76
N ALA A 172 -8.59 -4.18 5.75
CA ALA A 172 -8.43 -5.09 6.89
C ALA A 172 -6.94 -5.34 7.20
N MET A 173 -6.12 -5.59 6.18
CA MET A 173 -4.69 -5.84 6.33
C MET A 173 -3.94 -4.58 6.77
N THR A 174 -4.28 -3.41 6.23
CA THR A 174 -3.71 -2.13 6.68
C THR A 174 -4.03 -1.88 8.15
N ALA A 175 -5.29 -2.06 8.58
CA ALA A 175 -5.69 -1.89 9.97
C ALA A 175 -4.99 -2.89 10.91
N LEU A 176 -4.83 -4.15 10.47
CA LEU A 176 -4.09 -5.17 11.22
C LEU A 176 -2.63 -4.76 11.38
N PHE A 177 -1.97 -4.42 10.27
CA PHE A 177 -0.55 -4.03 10.25
C PHE A 177 -0.27 -2.85 11.17
N MET A 178 -1.11 -1.81 11.15
CA MET A 178 -0.93 -0.64 12.03
C MET A 178 -1.04 -1.02 13.50
N ARG A 179 -1.95 -1.91 13.87
CA ARG A 179 -2.07 -2.42 15.25
C ARG A 179 -0.88 -3.28 15.66
N GLU A 180 -0.38 -4.12 14.76
CA GLU A 180 0.83 -4.91 14.98
C GLU A 180 2.03 -4.00 15.22
N MET A 181 2.22 -2.97 14.39
CA MET A 181 3.31 -2.02 14.53
C MET A 181 3.25 -1.26 15.86
N ALA A 182 2.07 -0.78 16.26
CA ALA A 182 1.88 -0.11 17.54
C ALA A 182 2.24 -1.05 18.72
N MET A 183 1.72 -2.28 18.70
CA MET A 183 1.99 -3.28 19.73
C MET A 183 3.48 -3.66 19.79
N LEU A 184 4.12 -3.90 18.65
CA LEU A 184 5.53 -4.30 18.61
C LEU A 184 6.43 -3.17 19.07
N THR A 185 6.20 -1.94 18.63
CA THR A 185 7.00 -0.79 19.04
C THR A 185 6.86 -0.50 20.54
N GLU A 186 5.65 -0.59 21.10
CA GLU A 186 5.42 -0.43 22.54
C GLU A 186 6.20 -1.47 23.36
N ARG A 187 6.12 -2.74 22.94
CA ARG A 187 6.70 -3.85 23.71
C ARG A 187 8.21 -4.01 23.52
N LEU A 188 8.74 -3.67 22.36
CA LEU A 188 10.13 -3.95 21.99
C LEU A 188 11.06 -2.72 22.02
N GLN A 189 10.55 -1.52 22.31
CA GLN A 189 11.33 -0.28 22.31
C GLN A 189 12.52 -0.27 23.28
N HIS A 190 12.53 -1.16 24.25
CA HIS A 190 13.62 -1.28 25.24
C HIS A 190 14.71 -2.28 24.82
N LEU A 191 14.50 -3.00 23.70
CA LEU A 191 15.46 -3.98 23.20
C LEU A 191 16.40 -3.35 22.15
N PRO A 192 17.63 -3.88 22.02
CA PRO A 192 18.52 -3.48 20.92
C PRO A 192 17.87 -3.73 19.55
N ALA A 193 17.98 -2.78 18.62
CA ALA A 193 17.38 -2.88 17.28
C ALA A 193 17.80 -4.14 16.50
N ALA A 194 19.04 -4.65 16.75
CA ALA A 194 19.49 -5.90 16.15
C ALA A 194 18.69 -7.12 16.61
N ALA A 195 18.35 -7.17 17.91
CA ALA A 195 17.54 -8.25 18.47
C ALA A 195 16.11 -8.17 17.92
N VAL A 196 15.54 -6.96 17.87
CA VAL A 196 14.19 -6.72 17.30
C VAL A 196 14.14 -7.15 15.84
N ALA A 197 15.11 -6.76 15.01
CA ALA A 197 15.17 -7.14 13.61
C ALA A 197 15.20 -8.68 13.44
N THR A 198 16.01 -9.38 14.23
CA THR A 198 16.06 -10.85 14.19
C THR A 198 14.75 -11.49 14.63
N MET A 199 14.08 -10.92 15.65
CA MET A 199 12.77 -11.41 16.09
C MET A 199 11.71 -11.23 14.98
N VAL A 200 11.65 -10.05 14.38
CA VAL A 200 10.70 -9.76 13.28
C VAL A 200 10.94 -10.68 12.08
N GLU A 201 12.19 -10.83 11.65
CA GLU A 201 12.57 -11.70 10.56
C GLU A 201 12.06 -13.14 10.76
N ARG A 202 12.25 -13.68 11.94
CA ARG A 202 11.80 -15.05 12.29
C ARG A 202 10.30 -15.16 12.51
N ALA A 203 9.67 -14.12 13.06
CA ALA A 203 8.25 -14.12 13.35
C ALA A 203 7.38 -13.95 12.10
N LEU A 204 7.83 -13.18 11.10
CA LEU A 204 7.04 -12.83 9.93
C LEU A 204 6.45 -14.05 9.19
N PRO A 205 7.23 -15.09 8.84
CA PRO A 205 6.66 -16.27 8.18
C PRO A 205 5.68 -17.04 9.07
N LEU A 206 5.87 -17.02 10.40
CA LEU A 206 4.96 -17.66 11.34
C LEU A 206 3.63 -16.91 11.45
N ILE A 207 3.69 -15.57 11.51
CA ILE A 207 2.50 -14.72 11.54
C ILE A 207 1.71 -14.87 10.24
N ASN A 208 2.38 -14.85 9.07
CA ASN A 208 1.74 -15.06 7.78
C ASN A 208 1.05 -16.44 7.71
N GLY A 209 1.73 -17.49 8.20
CA GLY A 209 1.15 -18.83 8.29
C GLY A 209 -0.07 -18.88 9.21
N TYR A 210 -0.06 -18.17 10.32
CA TYR A 210 -1.20 -18.06 11.23
C TYR A 210 -2.40 -17.37 10.56
N LEU A 211 -2.18 -16.24 9.88
CA LEU A 211 -3.23 -15.48 9.20
C LEU A 211 -3.94 -16.33 8.14
N MET A 212 -3.17 -17.05 7.32
CA MET A 212 -3.70 -17.96 6.31
C MET A 212 -4.57 -19.05 6.96
N ARG A 213 -4.05 -19.75 7.97
CA ARG A 213 -4.78 -20.82 8.67
C ARG A 213 -6.01 -20.30 9.41
N CYS A 214 -5.93 -19.11 9.99
CA CYS A 214 -7.05 -18.47 10.66
C CYS A 214 -8.19 -18.19 9.69
N HIS A 215 -7.87 -17.68 8.49
CA HIS A 215 -8.87 -17.46 7.44
C HIS A 215 -9.50 -18.77 6.98
N GLU A 216 -8.70 -19.78 6.65
CA GLU A 216 -9.20 -21.13 6.26
C GLU A 216 -10.11 -21.74 7.33
N ALA A 217 -9.73 -21.60 8.61
CA ALA A 217 -10.56 -22.12 9.70
C ALA A 217 -11.91 -21.40 9.80
N LYS A 218 -11.93 -20.07 9.59
CA LYS A 218 -13.19 -19.30 9.58
C LYS A 218 -14.11 -19.74 8.44
N VAL A 219 -13.57 -19.92 7.24
CA VAL A 219 -14.34 -20.41 6.08
C VAL A 219 -14.90 -21.82 6.37
N ARG A 220 -14.07 -22.73 6.85
CA ARG A 220 -14.49 -24.10 7.19
C ARG A 220 -15.59 -24.12 8.27
N ASN A 221 -15.40 -23.36 9.35
CA ASN A 221 -16.37 -23.31 10.44
C ASN A 221 -17.71 -22.73 9.97
N PHE A 222 -17.67 -21.70 9.12
CA PHE A 222 -18.89 -21.15 8.52
C PHE A 222 -19.63 -22.19 7.68
N ILE A 223 -18.94 -22.88 6.76
CA ILE A 223 -19.54 -23.93 5.93
C ILE A 223 -20.09 -25.08 6.77
N SER A 224 -19.39 -25.46 7.84
CA SER A 224 -19.83 -26.52 8.73
C SER A 224 -21.05 -26.18 9.59
N ALA A 225 -21.39 -24.88 9.68
CA ALA A 225 -22.56 -24.42 10.44
C ALA A 225 -23.81 -24.22 9.57
N LEU A 226 -23.71 -24.40 8.24
CA LEU A 226 -24.83 -24.41 7.29
C LEU A 226 -25.47 -25.79 7.19
#